data_8ea4e3f6a923350a07379beded73002d
#
_entry.id   8ea4e3f6a923350a07379beded73002d
#
_cell.length_a   1.000
_cell.length_b   1.000
_cell.length_c   1.000
_cell.angle_alpha   90.00
_cell.angle_beta   90.00
_cell.angle_gamma   90.00
#
_symmetry.space_group_name_H-M   'P 1'
#
loop_
_entity.id
_entity.type
_entity.pdbx_description
1 polymer ?
#
loop_
_entity_poly.entity_id
_entity_poly.type
_entity_poly.pdbx_seq_one_letter_code
_entity_poly.pdbx_strand_id
1 'polypeptide(L)'
;MKILIIGASGIIGKPLFESLKKEHEVFGAYRSSTEYPVDTRDAASVRLLLERLPKLDAIINAAGSAVWREFNLLTEADYYVGIKDKLMGQVNLVHTAKEFLNPNGSITLTTGILADFPESSSAGLALVNGALHSFVMAAAPQLKNNIRLNVVAPGAIKGSIEGEELFAGHVPVPIEDVIEVYKEALLGSKTGHVFKIY
;
A
#
# COMPACT_ATOMS: atom_id res chain seq x y z
N MET A 1 15.03 13.14 0.76
CA MET A 1 14.30 12.33 1.76
C MET A 1 14.85 10.91 1.75
N LYS A 2 14.73 10.20 2.89
CA LYS A 2 14.99 8.77 3.00
C LYS A 2 13.64 8.04 2.98
N ILE A 3 13.40 7.25 1.94
CA ILE A 3 12.09 6.66 1.64
C ILE A 3 12.22 5.14 1.56
N LEU A 4 11.39 4.42 2.30
CA LEU A 4 11.24 2.96 2.14
C LEU A 4 10.02 2.65 1.28
N ILE A 5 10.21 1.82 0.27
CA ILE A 5 9.11 1.25 -0.53
C ILE A 5 9.05 -0.25 -0.29
N ILE A 6 7.97 -0.72 0.32
CA ILE A 6 7.67 -2.15 0.48
C ILE A 6 6.81 -2.58 -0.73
N GLY A 7 7.18 -3.70 -1.34
CA GLY A 7 6.62 -4.13 -2.63
C GLY A 7 7.31 -3.52 -3.84
N ALA A 8 8.57 -3.09 -3.70
CA ALA A 8 9.35 -2.40 -4.73
C ALA A 8 9.59 -3.23 -6.02
N SER A 9 9.28 -4.51 -6.04
CA SER A 9 9.34 -5.36 -7.24
C SER A 9 8.02 -5.46 -8.01
N GLY A 10 6.91 -4.96 -7.44
CA GLY A 10 5.57 -5.07 -8.00
C GLY A 10 5.23 -4.05 -9.09
N ILE A 11 4.03 -4.18 -9.66
CA ILE A 11 3.52 -3.35 -10.76
C ILE A 11 3.56 -1.86 -10.43
N ILE A 12 3.19 -1.48 -9.22
CA ILE A 12 3.24 -0.09 -8.74
C ILE A 12 4.60 0.23 -8.12
N GLY A 13 5.11 -0.66 -7.27
CA GLY A 13 6.31 -0.38 -6.48
C GLY A 13 7.57 -0.20 -7.30
N LYS A 14 7.77 -0.95 -8.38
CA LYS A 14 8.95 -0.85 -9.23
C LYS A 14 9.05 0.50 -9.96
N PRO A 15 8.02 0.95 -10.71
CA PRO A 15 8.08 2.27 -11.35
C PRO A 15 8.11 3.42 -10.34
N LEU A 16 7.46 3.29 -9.20
CA LEU A 16 7.53 4.28 -8.11
C LEU A 16 8.96 4.39 -7.55
N PHE A 17 9.63 3.25 -7.31
CA PHE A 17 11.03 3.21 -6.90
C PHE A 17 11.93 3.92 -7.92
N GLU A 18 11.79 3.59 -9.22
CA GLU A 18 12.58 4.19 -10.29
C GLU A 18 12.34 5.70 -10.44
N SER A 19 11.12 6.16 -10.16
CA SER A 19 10.79 7.58 -10.18
C SER A 19 11.41 8.33 -9.00
N LEU A 20 11.22 7.84 -7.77
CA LEU A 20 11.65 8.53 -6.56
C LEU A 20 13.16 8.51 -6.33
N LYS A 21 13.88 7.48 -6.79
CA LYS A 21 15.34 7.40 -6.64
C LYS A 21 16.12 8.44 -7.42
N LYS A 22 15.47 9.15 -8.34
CA LYS A 22 16.11 10.24 -9.09
C LYS A 22 16.44 11.46 -8.21
N GLU A 23 15.66 11.66 -7.13
CA GLU A 23 15.75 12.86 -6.28
C GLU A 23 15.90 12.51 -4.79
N HIS A 24 15.72 11.24 -4.41
CA HIS A 24 15.67 10.80 -3.02
C HIS A 24 16.55 9.57 -2.79
N GLU A 25 16.93 9.33 -1.54
CA GLU A 25 17.52 8.07 -1.09
C GLU A 25 16.39 7.06 -0.85
N VAL A 26 16.30 6.04 -1.70
CA VAL A 26 15.16 5.10 -1.69
C VAL A 26 15.63 3.69 -1.42
N PHE A 27 15.01 3.04 -0.44
CA PHE A 27 15.21 1.65 -0.05
C PHE A 27 14.05 0.80 -0.59
N GLY A 28 14.36 -0.21 -1.41
CA GLY A 28 13.36 -1.09 -2.02
C GLY A 28 13.29 -2.43 -1.33
N ALA A 29 12.20 -2.70 -0.59
CA ALA A 29 11.99 -3.96 0.13
C ALA A 29 10.88 -4.81 -0.50
N TYR A 30 11.09 -6.12 -0.55
CA TYR A 30 10.11 -7.12 -0.98
C TYR A 30 10.53 -8.51 -0.50
N ARG A 31 9.63 -9.49 -0.57
CA ARG A 31 9.81 -10.80 0.08
C ARG A 31 11.07 -11.55 -0.39
N SER A 32 11.37 -11.54 -1.68
CA SER A 32 12.55 -12.19 -2.29
C SER A 32 13.75 -11.25 -2.49
N SER A 33 13.76 -10.08 -1.86
CA SER A 33 14.91 -9.18 -1.90
C SER A 33 16.11 -9.81 -1.20
N THR A 34 17.29 -9.66 -1.78
CA THR A 34 18.55 -10.07 -1.14
C THR A 34 19.07 -9.04 -0.16
N GLU A 35 18.75 -7.78 -0.39
CA GLU A 35 19.25 -6.66 0.41
C GLU A 35 18.27 -6.31 1.56
N TYR A 36 16.99 -6.15 1.22
CA TYR A 36 15.93 -5.75 2.16
C TYR A 36 14.74 -6.72 2.09
N PRO A 37 14.91 -8.00 2.51
CA PRO A 37 13.80 -8.94 2.54
C PRO A 37 12.78 -8.55 3.60
N VAL A 38 11.49 -8.65 3.28
CA VAL A 38 10.40 -8.39 4.23
C VAL A 38 9.16 -9.20 3.90
N ASP A 39 8.59 -9.82 4.91
CA ASP A 39 7.23 -10.36 4.88
C ASP A 39 6.33 -9.52 5.78
N THR A 40 5.43 -8.73 5.17
CA THR A 40 4.53 -7.84 5.90
C THR A 40 3.51 -8.59 6.76
N ARG A 41 3.28 -9.88 6.51
CA ARG A 41 2.41 -10.74 7.34
C ARG A 41 3.01 -11.03 8.71
N ASP A 42 4.33 -10.82 8.87
CA ASP A 42 5.08 -11.00 10.09
C ASP A 42 5.60 -9.66 10.62
N ALA A 43 5.03 -9.20 11.72
CA ALA A 43 5.44 -7.95 12.36
C ALA A 43 6.92 -7.96 12.82
N ALA A 44 7.47 -9.12 13.16
CA ALA A 44 8.89 -9.25 13.51
C ALA A 44 9.78 -9.03 12.28
N SER A 45 9.39 -9.55 11.11
CA SER A 45 10.08 -9.31 9.84
C SER A 45 10.10 -7.81 9.49
N VAL A 46 8.97 -7.12 9.69
CA VAL A 46 8.88 -5.68 9.47
C VAL A 46 9.80 -4.91 10.42
N ARG A 47 9.81 -5.26 11.70
CA ARG A 47 10.69 -4.62 12.70
C ARG A 47 12.16 -4.83 12.37
N LEU A 48 12.57 -6.04 12.06
CA LEU A 48 13.96 -6.37 11.69
C LEU A 48 14.42 -5.59 10.44
N LEU A 49 13.54 -5.40 9.43
CA LEU A 49 13.85 -4.54 8.30
C LEU A 49 14.10 -3.10 8.75
N LEU A 50 13.19 -2.53 9.54
CA LEU A 50 13.26 -1.13 9.95
C LEU A 50 14.46 -0.84 10.86
N GLU A 51 14.88 -1.79 11.71
CA GLU A 51 16.08 -1.68 12.56
C GLU A 51 17.39 -1.64 11.76
N ARG A 52 17.41 -2.17 10.54
CA ARG A 52 18.57 -2.14 9.64
C ARG A 52 18.67 -0.83 8.84
N LEU A 53 17.63 -0.03 8.83
CA LEU A 53 17.55 1.21 8.05
C LEU A 53 17.80 2.44 8.94
N PRO A 54 18.28 3.55 8.36
CA PRO A 54 18.31 4.81 9.09
C PRO A 54 16.90 5.28 9.42
N LYS A 55 16.75 6.30 10.28
CA LYS A 55 15.46 7.00 10.44
C LYS A 55 14.96 7.46 9.08
N LEU A 56 13.71 7.16 8.80
CA LEU A 56 13.08 7.40 7.51
C LEU A 56 12.22 8.68 7.54
N ASP A 57 12.10 9.33 6.39
CA ASP A 57 11.18 10.45 6.20
C ASP A 57 9.82 9.97 5.69
N ALA A 58 9.81 8.84 4.96
CA ALA A 58 8.57 8.26 4.47
C ALA A 58 8.66 6.75 4.29
N ILE A 59 7.49 6.09 4.41
CA ILE A 59 7.30 4.69 4.10
C ILE A 59 6.09 4.55 3.18
N ILE A 60 6.27 3.86 2.05
CA ILE A 60 5.20 3.53 1.11
C ILE A 60 5.05 2.01 1.07
N ASN A 61 3.85 1.51 1.29
CA ASN A 61 3.55 0.10 1.12
C ASN A 61 2.70 -0.13 -0.13
N ALA A 62 3.30 -0.70 -1.16
CA ALA A 62 2.65 -1.14 -2.40
C ALA A 62 2.54 -2.67 -2.48
N ALA A 63 2.62 -3.37 -1.33
CA ALA A 63 2.49 -4.81 -1.21
C ALA A 63 1.17 -5.20 -0.55
N GLY A 64 0.72 -6.40 -0.84
CA GLY A 64 -0.45 -7.03 -0.25
C GLY A 64 -1.38 -7.61 -1.32
N SER A 65 -1.91 -8.80 -1.05
CA SER A 65 -2.82 -9.52 -1.93
C SER A 65 -4.05 -10.04 -1.19
N ALA A 66 -5.10 -10.36 -1.93
CA ALA A 66 -6.28 -11.06 -1.44
C ALA A 66 -6.82 -11.97 -2.55
N VAL A 67 -7.70 -12.89 -2.19
CA VAL A 67 -8.26 -13.85 -3.14
C VAL A 67 -9.32 -13.16 -4.01
N TRP A 68 -9.22 -13.39 -5.33
CA TRP A 68 -10.24 -13.05 -6.31
C TRP A 68 -10.99 -14.32 -6.70
N ARG A 69 -12.26 -14.43 -6.31
CA ARG A 69 -13.05 -15.64 -6.53
C ARG A 69 -14.55 -15.31 -6.40
N GLU A 70 -15.40 -16.01 -7.14
CA GLU A 70 -16.85 -15.92 -7.02
C GLU A 70 -17.32 -16.09 -5.57
N PHE A 71 -18.28 -15.26 -5.15
CA PHE A 71 -18.74 -15.18 -3.77
C PHE A 71 -19.18 -16.56 -3.21
N ASN A 72 -19.92 -17.34 -3.98
CA ASN A 72 -20.41 -18.65 -3.56
C ASN A 72 -19.30 -19.71 -3.41
N LEU A 73 -18.10 -19.45 -3.94
CA LEU A 73 -16.93 -20.32 -3.85
C LEU A 73 -15.91 -19.86 -2.81
N LEU A 74 -16.11 -18.64 -2.25
CA LEU A 74 -15.24 -18.13 -1.19
C LEU A 74 -15.47 -18.89 0.10
N THR A 75 -14.39 -19.35 0.70
CA THR A 75 -14.35 -19.93 2.03
C THR A 75 -13.85 -18.93 3.07
N GLU A 76 -14.07 -19.21 4.34
CA GLU A 76 -13.49 -18.42 5.44
C GLU A 76 -11.96 -18.31 5.29
N ALA A 77 -11.28 -19.39 4.90
CA ALA A 77 -9.85 -19.41 4.68
C ALA A 77 -9.40 -18.43 3.57
N ASP A 78 -10.17 -18.28 2.51
CA ASP A 78 -9.90 -17.34 1.43
C ASP A 78 -9.95 -15.89 1.92
N TYR A 79 -10.91 -15.54 2.78
CA TYR A 79 -10.94 -14.20 3.40
C TYR A 79 -9.73 -13.95 4.29
N TYR A 80 -9.29 -14.94 5.08
CA TYR A 80 -8.10 -14.80 5.93
C TYR A 80 -6.81 -14.60 5.14
N VAL A 81 -6.73 -15.04 3.88
CA VAL A 81 -5.57 -14.71 3.03
C VAL A 81 -5.43 -13.18 2.92
N GLY A 82 -6.49 -12.49 2.50
CA GLY A 82 -6.47 -11.04 2.37
C GLY A 82 -6.35 -10.30 3.71
N ILE A 83 -7.04 -10.81 4.74
CA ILE A 83 -6.97 -10.23 6.10
C ILE A 83 -5.54 -10.30 6.65
N LYS A 84 -4.84 -11.40 6.51
CA LYS A 84 -3.46 -11.54 7.03
C LYS A 84 -2.44 -10.79 6.18
N ASP A 85 -2.54 -10.88 4.86
CA ASP A 85 -1.57 -10.29 3.94
C ASP A 85 -1.84 -8.78 3.76
N LYS A 86 -2.95 -8.42 3.11
CA LYS A 86 -3.19 -7.03 2.71
C LYS A 86 -3.65 -6.14 3.86
N LEU A 87 -4.57 -6.61 4.70
CA LEU A 87 -5.10 -5.79 5.80
C LEU A 87 -4.11 -5.72 6.96
N MET A 88 -3.85 -6.83 7.64
CA MET A 88 -3.02 -6.84 8.83
C MET A 88 -1.54 -6.56 8.51
N GLY A 89 -1.06 -6.94 7.33
CA GLY A 89 0.27 -6.55 6.87
C GLY A 89 0.46 -5.04 6.86
N GLN A 90 -0.51 -4.28 6.39
CA GLN A 90 -0.45 -2.82 6.39
C GLN A 90 -0.73 -2.20 7.76
N VAL A 91 -1.67 -2.75 8.53
CA VAL A 91 -1.94 -2.30 9.92
C VAL A 91 -0.72 -2.49 10.81
N ASN A 92 -0.09 -3.67 10.78
CA ASN A 92 1.12 -3.96 11.55
C ASN A 92 2.30 -3.08 11.12
N LEU A 93 2.42 -2.80 9.82
CA LEU A 93 3.41 -1.85 9.33
C LEU A 93 3.23 -0.47 9.98
N VAL A 94 2.02 0.09 10.01
CA VAL A 94 1.76 1.40 10.64
C VAL A 94 2.12 1.39 12.12
N HIS A 95 1.74 0.34 12.85
CA HIS A 95 2.04 0.22 14.27
C HIS A 95 3.54 0.16 14.56
N THR A 96 4.33 -0.49 13.71
CA THR A 96 5.79 -0.61 13.86
C THR A 96 6.49 0.65 13.34
N ALA A 97 6.14 1.09 12.14
CA ALA A 97 6.83 2.15 11.39
C ALA A 97 6.87 3.51 12.10
N LYS A 98 5.82 3.85 12.88
CA LYS A 98 5.74 5.12 13.62
C LYS A 98 6.94 5.38 14.56
N GLU A 99 7.64 4.33 15.00
CA GLU A 99 8.82 4.41 15.87
C GLU A 99 10.11 4.72 15.09
N PHE A 100 10.11 4.46 13.78
CA PHE A 100 11.27 4.56 12.89
C PHE A 100 11.23 5.77 11.95
N LEU A 101 10.17 6.56 12.01
CA LEU A 101 10.03 7.79 11.24
C LEU A 101 10.60 9.00 11.96
N ASN A 102 11.12 9.93 11.16
CA ASN A 102 11.42 11.29 11.60
C ASN A 102 10.11 12.04 11.94
N PRO A 103 10.12 13.05 12.82
CA PRO A 103 9.00 13.97 12.97
C PRO A 103 8.60 14.56 11.61
N ASN A 104 7.29 14.78 11.41
CA ASN A 104 6.68 15.18 10.13
C ASN A 104 6.81 14.16 8.99
N GLY A 105 7.20 12.93 9.30
CA GLY A 105 7.27 11.85 8.32
C GLY A 105 5.90 11.42 7.80
N SER A 106 5.89 10.50 6.83
CA SER A 106 4.65 10.01 6.24
C SER A 106 4.62 8.49 6.03
N ILE A 107 3.43 7.91 6.15
CA ILE A 107 3.13 6.53 5.76
C ILE A 107 2.03 6.57 4.70
N THR A 108 2.28 5.94 3.56
CA THR A 108 1.29 5.79 2.49
C THR A 108 1.02 4.31 2.26
N LEU A 109 -0.23 3.92 2.45
CA LEU A 109 -0.72 2.56 2.20
C LEU A 109 -1.31 2.44 0.79
N THR A 110 -1.61 1.22 0.36
CA THR A 110 -2.21 0.94 -0.94
C THR A 110 -3.46 0.08 -0.80
N THR A 111 -4.54 0.54 -1.40
CA THR A 111 -5.80 -0.21 -1.55
C THR A 111 -6.14 -0.39 -3.03
N GLY A 112 -7.29 0.04 -3.47
CA GLY A 112 -7.74 0.02 -4.86
C GLY A 112 -9.22 0.35 -4.99
N ILE A 113 -9.64 0.58 -6.21
CA ILE A 113 -11.00 0.95 -6.64
C ILE A 113 -12.11 0.05 -6.05
N LEU A 114 -11.81 -1.23 -5.81
CA LEU A 114 -12.78 -2.21 -5.31
C LEU A 114 -13.35 -1.91 -3.92
N ALA A 115 -12.80 -0.92 -3.20
CA ALA A 115 -13.41 -0.42 -1.97
C ALA A 115 -14.69 0.38 -2.23
N ASP A 116 -14.77 1.06 -3.37
CA ASP A 116 -15.88 1.95 -3.74
C ASP A 116 -16.73 1.37 -4.88
N PHE A 117 -16.10 0.66 -5.80
CA PHE A 117 -16.75 0.03 -6.97
C PHE A 117 -16.37 -1.46 -7.00
N PRO A 118 -17.02 -2.29 -6.16
CA PRO A 118 -16.75 -3.72 -6.14
C PRO A 118 -17.27 -4.38 -7.43
N GLU A 119 -16.46 -5.30 -7.95
CA GLU A 119 -16.77 -6.11 -9.13
C GLU A 119 -17.21 -7.52 -8.75
N SER A 120 -17.71 -8.26 -9.73
CA SER A 120 -17.97 -9.68 -9.58
C SER A 120 -16.70 -10.40 -9.08
N SER A 121 -16.86 -11.32 -8.15
CA SER A 121 -15.75 -12.10 -7.56
C SER A 121 -14.75 -11.30 -6.69
N SER A 122 -15.01 -10.03 -6.41
CA SER A 122 -14.07 -9.15 -5.68
C SER A 122 -14.33 -9.03 -4.17
N ALA A 123 -15.29 -9.78 -3.61
CA ALA A 123 -15.73 -9.61 -2.21
C ALA A 123 -14.57 -9.65 -1.19
N GLY A 124 -13.58 -10.52 -1.38
CA GLY A 124 -12.39 -10.57 -0.51
C GLY A 124 -11.52 -9.31 -0.59
N LEU A 125 -11.32 -8.77 -1.79
CA LEU A 125 -10.55 -7.53 -2.02
C LEU A 125 -11.31 -6.29 -1.55
N ALA A 126 -12.60 -6.20 -1.83
CA ALA A 126 -13.46 -5.10 -1.39
C ALA A 126 -13.47 -4.98 0.14
N LEU A 127 -13.60 -6.12 0.84
CA LEU A 127 -13.55 -6.18 2.31
C LEU A 127 -12.26 -5.56 2.87
N VAL A 128 -11.09 -6.01 2.41
CA VAL A 128 -9.81 -5.54 2.97
C VAL A 128 -9.47 -4.12 2.54
N ASN A 129 -9.83 -3.71 1.32
CA ASN A 129 -9.63 -2.34 0.86
C ASN A 129 -10.52 -1.35 1.64
N GLY A 130 -11.81 -1.66 1.83
CA GLY A 130 -12.73 -0.85 2.61
C GLY A 130 -12.31 -0.74 4.08
N ALA A 131 -11.87 -1.84 4.68
CA ALA A 131 -11.35 -1.85 6.04
C ALA A 131 -10.13 -0.92 6.20
N LEU A 132 -9.20 -0.91 5.22
CA LEU A 132 -8.03 -0.01 5.23
C LEU A 132 -8.41 1.45 5.07
N HIS A 133 -9.44 1.80 4.27
CA HIS A 133 -9.93 3.18 4.19
C HIS A 133 -10.39 3.67 5.58
N SER A 134 -11.24 2.89 6.23
CA SER A 134 -11.73 3.23 7.59
C SER A 134 -10.60 3.26 8.62
N PHE A 135 -9.66 2.32 8.56
CA PHE A 135 -8.49 2.29 9.44
C PHE A 135 -7.65 3.57 9.31
N VAL A 136 -7.33 3.99 8.09
CA VAL A 136 -6.52 5.19 7.85
C VAL A 136 -7.19 6.44 8.40
N MET A 137 -8.48 6.63 8.14
CA MET A 137 -9.26 7.76 8.67
C MET A 137 -9.28 7.80 10.21
N ALA A 138 -9.39 6.65 10.85
CA ALA A 138 -9.45 6.55 12.30
C ALA A 138 -8.06 6.64 12.98
N ALA A 139 -7.03 6.07 12.37
CA ALA A 139 -5.69 5.99 12.96
C ALA A 139 -4.85 7.25 12.76
N ALA A 140 -5.00 7.94 11.63
CA ALA A 140 -4.19 9.10 11.27
C ALA A 140 -4.20 10.21 12.32
N PRO A 141 -5.36 10.63 12.90
CA PRO A 141 -5.39 11.67 13.93
C PRO A 141 -4.69 11.27 15.25
N GLN A 142 -4.41 9.98 15.45
CA GLN A 142 -3.80 9.45 16.66
C GLN A 142 -2.28 9.31 16.57
N LEU A 143 -1.69 9.52 15.39
CA LEU A 143 -0.24 9.46 15.21
C LEU A 143 0.42 10.70 15.82
N LYS A 144 1.50 10.45 16.59
CA LYS A 144 2.29 11.51 17.22
C LYS A 144 3.33 12.08 16.26
N ASN A 145 4.03 13.13 16.69
CA ASN A 145 5.15 13.75 15.96
C ASN A 145 4.77 14.26 14.56
N ASN A 146 3.50 14.62 14.34
CA ASN A 146 2.97 15.07 13.04
C ASN A 146 3.19 14.05 11.90
N ILE A 147 3.27 12.77 12.23
CA ILE A 147 3.35 11.72 11.22
C ILE A 147 2.02 11.66 10.48
N ARG A 148 2.05 11.76 9.16
CA ARG A 148 0.87 11.64 8.31
C ARG A 148 0.65 10.18 7.90
N LEU A 149 -0.59 9.76 7.84
CA LEU A 149 -1.00 8.44 7.36
C LEU A 149 -2.08 8.62 6.29
N ASN A 150 -1.80 8.12 5.10
CA ASN A 150 -2.72 8.18 3.97
C ASN A 150 -2.80 6.84 3.25
N VAL A 151 -3.73 6.73 2.32
CA VAL A 151 -3.84 5.57 1.42
C VAL A 151 -4.08 6.03 0.00
N VAL A 152 -3.41 5.40 -0.97
CA VAL A 152 -3.67 5.56 -2.40
C VAL A 152 -4.53 4.38 -2.86
N ALA A 153 -5.61 4.70 -3.56
CA ALA A 153 -6.57 3.74 -4.12
C ALA A 153 -6.56 3.85 -5.65
N PRO A 154 -5.69 3.11 -6.35
CA PRO A 154 -5.67 3.12 -7.81
C PRO A 154 -6.82 2.30 -8.40
N GLY A 155 -7.23 2.67 -9.61
CA GLY A 155 -8.03 1.85 -10.50
C GLY A 155 -7.24 0.71 -11.14
N ALA A 156 -7.80 0.12 -12.19
CA ALA A 156 -7.10 -0.82 -13.05
C ALA A 156 -5.87 -0.15 -13.68
N ILE A 157 -4.70 -0.77 -13.54
CA ILE A 157 -3.47 -0.23 -14.12
C ILE A 157 -3.42 -0.60 -15.60
N LYS A 158 -3.26 0.40 -16.48
CA LYS A 158 -3.12 0.19 -17.92
C LYS A 158 -1.94 -0.74 -18.24
N GLY A 159 -2.19 -1.76 -19.04
CA GLY A 159 -1.17 -2.75 -19.44
C GLY A 159 -0.89 -3.84 -18.39
N SER A 160 -1.60 -3.86 -17.26
CA SER A 160 -1.64 -5.05 -16.42
C SER A 160 -2.69 -6.01 -16.97
N ILE A 161 -2.30 -7.23 -17.33
CA ILE A 161 -3.18 -8.27 -17.93
C ILE A 161 -4.42 -8.50 -17.05
N GLU A 162 -4.26 -8.46 -15.74
CA GLU A 162 -5.36 -8.62 -14.79
C GLU A 162 -6.29 -7.40 -14.70
N GLY A 163 -5.79 -6.21 -15.08
CA GLY A 163 -6.54 -4.95 -14.90
C GLY A 163 -7.59 -4.68 -15.97
N GLU A 164 -7.37 -5.08 -17.22
CA GLU A 164 -8.26 -4.73 -18.32
C GLU A 164 -9.46 -5.67 -18.45
N GLU A 165 -9.29 -6.95 -18.13
CA GLU A 165 -10.37 -7.95 -18.20
C GLU A 165 -11.27 -7.95 -16.96
N LEU A 166 -10.69 -7.67 -15.78
CA LEU A 166 -11.38 -7.75 -14.50
C LEU A 166 -12.18 -6.49 -14.14
N PHE A 167 -11.90 -5.36 -14.77
CA PHE A 167 -12.53 -4.06 -14.50
C PHE A 167 -13.30 -3.54 -15.70
N ALA A 168 -14.12 -4.39 -16.33
CA ALA A 168 -14.95 -4.02 -17.46
C ALA A 168 -15.84 -2.82 -17.11
N GLY A 169 -15.70 -1.73 -17.87
CA GLY A 169 -16.44 -0.48 -17.63
C GLY A 169 -15.67 0.63 -16.91
N HIS A 170 -14.48 0.33 -16.40
CA HIS A 170 -13.54 1.34 -15.87
C HIS A 170 -12.42 1.63 -16.86
N VAL A 171 -12.07 2.91 -17.00
CA VAL A 171 -10.94 3.31 -17.85
C VAL A 171 -9.64 2.97 -17.14
N PRO A 172 -8.75 2.16 -17.74
CA PRO A 172 -7.47 1.84 -17.14
C PRO A 172 -6.61 3.09 -16.91
N VAL A 173 -6.00 3.20 -15.74
CA VAL A 173 -5.19 4.35 -15.33
C VAL A 173 -3.74 4.14 -15.74
N PRO A 174 -3.08 5.12 -16.41
CA PRO A 174 -1.67 5.10 -16.68
C PRO A 174 -0.85 5.00 -15.38
N ILE A 175 0.21 4.22 -15.37
CA ILE A 175 1.05 4.05 -14.17
C ILE A 175 1.72 5.37 -13.75
N GLU A 176 2.01 6.23 -14.72
CA GLU A 176 2.59 7.55 -14.49
C GLU A 176 1.66 8.41 -13.63
N ASP A 177 0.36 8.40 -13.90
CA ASP A 177 -0.64 9.16 -13.14
C ASP A 177 -0.78 8.60 -11.71
N VAL A 178 -0.71 7.28 -11.55
CA VAL A 178 -0.70 6.65 -10.22
C VAL A 178 0.54 7.10 -9.42
N ILE A 179 1.72 7.16 -10.04
CA ILE A 179 2.94 7.63 -9.40
C ILE A 179 2.81 9.07 -8.92
N GLU A 180 2.20 9.96 -9.71
CA GLU A 180 2.00 11.36 -9.30
C GLU A 180 1.07 11.47 -8.07
N VAL A 181 0.05 10.61 -7.96
CA VAL A 181 -0.80 10.56 -6.77
C VAL A 181 -0.02 10.06 -5.53
N TYR A 182 0.90 9.10 -5.69
CA TYR A 182 1.80 8.72 -4.58
C TYR A 182 2.72 9.88 -4.17
N LYS A 183 3.23 10.66 -5.12
CA LYS A 183 4.02 11.87 -4.81
C LYS A 183 3.18 12.92 -4.10
N GLU A 184 1.91 13.14 -4.49
CA GLU A 184 1.00 14.03 -3.77
C GLU A 184 0.79 13.56 -2.32
N ALA A 185 0.54 12.27 -2.10
CA ALA A 185 0.40 11.71 -0.76
C ALA A 185 1.69 11.82 0.08
N LEU A 186 2.85 11.67 -0.57
CA LEU A 186 4.18 11.76 0.05
C LEU A 186 4.53 13.19 0.45
N LEU A 187 4.37 14.15 -0.46
CA LEU A 187 4.89 15.53 -0.34
C LEU A 187 3.84 16.53 0.17
N GLY A 188 2.55 16.20 0.07
CA GLY A 188 1.45 17.05 0.50
C GLY A 188 1.27 17.11 2.01
N SER A 189 0.28 17.87 2.47
CA SER A 189 -0.03 18.08 3.89
C SER A 189 -1.21 17.25 4.41
N LYS A 190 -1.94 16.55 3.54
CA LYS A 190 -3.12 15.77 3.94
C LYS A 190 -2.73 14.59 4.84
N THR A 191 -3.62 14.25 5.79
CA THR A 191 -3.52 13.05 6.63
C THR A 191 -4.91 12.45 6.83
N GLY A 192 -5.02 11.13 6.98
CA GLY A 192 -6.29 10.43 7.04
C GLY A 192 -7.04 10.39 5.70
N HIS A 193 -6.35 10.66 4.59
CA HIS A 193 -6.97 10.83 3.28
C HIS A 193 -6.86 9.58 2.42
N VAL A 194 -7.91 9.32 1.64
CA VAL A 194 -7.94 8.32 0.57
C VAL A 194 -7.74 9.05 -0.75
N PHE A 195 -6.56 8.91 -1.34
CA PHE A 195 -6.25 9.44 -2.66
C PHE A 195 -6.75 8.47 -3.72
N LYS A 196 -7.82 8.82 -4.39
CA LYS A 196 -8.47 8.00 -5.41
C LYS A 196 -8.01 8.40 -6.79
N ILE A 197 -7.70 7.41 -7.63
CA ILE A 197 -7.36 7.60 -9.04
C ILE A 197 -7.96 6.47 -9.87
N TYR A 198 -9.20 6.69 -10.35
CA TYR A 198 -10.00 5.81 -11.19
C TYR A 198 -11.20 6.55 -11.80
#